data_1a6897b5ead3a995821ffbbe8af3b00c
#
_entry.id   1a6897b5ead3a995821ffbbe8af3b00c
#
_cell.length_a   1.000
_cell.length_b   1.000
_cell.length_c   1.000
_cell.angle_alpha   90.00
_cell.angle_beta   90.00
_cell.angle_gamma   90.00
#
_symmetry.space_group_name_H-M   'P 1'
#
loop_
_entity.id
_entity.type
_entity.pdbx_description
1 polymer ?
#
loop_
_entity_poly.entity_id
_entity_poly.type
_entity_poly.pdbx_seq_one_letter_code
_entity_poly.pdbx_strand_id
1 'polypeptide(L)'
;MKVVVAIDSFKGSMTSMQAGMACKEGILAAIPKADVVVRPLADGGEGTVTALVEGMNGTYEHVDVTGPMGQKVHATYGVLEDDTAVMEMAEASGITLVEGKPDPWKATSLGVGEMILDAVHKGCRNFIIGIGGSATTEGGIGMLSALGYEFYDEDDNILPPVFGSLARVKKIKADKVPSELKQCHFKIACDVTNPLCTEQGCVYIFGKQKGVQEHEKAQMDKMMRQYADCVEEYAGKSFSETPGAGAAGGLGFAFLFGLENVELKSGIDIVLNAIQLDKELKNADIVVTGEGRLDGQSAMGKVPVGVAKAGRKNGCKVIALAGSVTDDAVTCNKEGIDAFFPIIREATTLNEAMDIKNAQKNMKNTAQQVFRLIDISSLME
;
A
#
# COMPACT_ATOMS: atom_id res chain seq x y z
N MET A 1 -23.27 18.85 14.55
CA MET A 1 -22.85 18.05 13.39
C MET A 1 -21.44 17.57 13.63
N LYS A 2 -21.22 16.25 13.59
CA LYS A 2 -19.88 15.63 13.62
C LYS A 2 -19.50 15.17 12.21
N VAL A 3 -18.36 15.60 11.72
CA VAL A 3 -17.85 15.25 10.38
C VAL A 3 -16.50 14.55 10.50
N VAL A 4 -16.37 13.39 9.89
CA VAL A 4 -15.09 12.70 9.77
C VAL A 4 -14.54 12.92 8.36
N VAL A 5 -13.32 13.40 8.26
CA VAL A 5 -12.63 13.62 6.98
C VAL A 5 -11.57 12.53 6.83
N ALA A 6 -11.77 11.65 5.86
CA ALA A 6 -10.97 10.47 5.61
C ALA A 6 -10.66 10.36 4.11
N ILE A 7 -9.66 11.14 3.66
CA ILE A 7 -9.31 11.39 2.26
C ILE A 7 -7.96 10.78 1.95
N ASP A 8 -7.81 10.10 0.80
CA ASP A 8 -6.53 9.61 0.31
C ASP A 8 -5.65 10.74 -0.23
N SER A 9 -4.39 10.45 -0.46
CA SER A 9 -3.45 11.36 -1.10
C SER A 9 -3.88 11.71 -2.53
N PHE A 10 -3.61 12.94 -2.93
CA PHE A 10 -3.71 13.36 -4.33
C PHE A 10 -2.32 13.23 -4.95
N LYS A 11 -2.02 12.03 -5.45
CA LYS A 11 -0.67 11.63 -5.92
C LYS A 11 -0.04 12.71 -6.81
N GLY A 12 1.18 13.11 -6.46
CA GLY A 12 1.90 14.19 -7.14
C GLY A 12 1.41 15.62 -6.81
N SER A 13 0.47 15.78 -5.85
CA SER A 13 -0.06 17.08 -5.42
C SER A 13 -0.10 17.20 -3.89
N MET A 14 -1.15 16.74 -3.21
CA MET A 14 -1.33 16.86 -1.75
C MET A 14 -1.17 15.52 -1.03
N THR A 15 -0.54 15.53 0.15
CA THR A 15 -0.64 14.39 1.08
C THR A 15 -2.08 14.24 1.58
N SER A 16 -2.41 13.07 2.10
CA SER A 16 -3.71 12.80 2.73
C SER A 16 -4.01 13.79 3.86
N MET A 17 -3.04 14.10 4.71
CA MET A 17 -3.18 15.09 5.79
C MET A 17 -3.44 16.50 5.22
N GLN A 18 -2.69 16.91 4.20
CA GLN A 18 -2.88 18.23 3.57
C GLN A 18 -4.28 18.38 2.97
N ALA A 19 -4.77 17.36 2.26
CA ALA A 19 -6.11 17.33 1.70
C ALA A 19 -7.18 17.36 2.80
N GLY A 20 -6.99 16.55 3.84
CA GLY A 20 -7.90 16.48 4.98
C GLY A 20 -8.00 17.81 5.75
N MET A 21 -6.88 18.46 6.00
CA MET A 21 -6.84 19.75 6.70
C MET A 21 -7.47 20.87 5.86
N ALA A 22 -7.20 20.92 4.55
CA ALA A 22 -7.84 21.89 3.64
C ALA A 22 -9.37 21.68 3.59
N CYS A 23 -9.83 20.43 3.56
CA CYS A 23 -11.24 20.07 3.66
C CYS A 23 -11.86 20.56 4.99
N LYS A 24 -11.22 20.27 6.13
CA LYS A 24 -11.63 20.73 7.47
C LYS A 24 -11.77 22.24 7.54
N GLU A 25 -10.80 22.99 7.01
CA GLU A 25 -10.89 24.45 6.97
C GLU A 25 -12.11 24.94 6.18
N GLY A 26 -12.43 24.28 5.06
CA GLY A 26 -13.63 24.58 4.26
C GLY A 26 -14.92 24.31 5.02
N ILE A 27 -15.00 23.17 5.70
CA ILE A 27 -16.15 22.79 6.53
C ILE A 27 -16.38 23.82 7.65
N LEU A 28 -15.33 24.15 8.40
CA LEU A 28 -15.43 25.10 9.51
C LEU A 28 -15.71 26.53 9.04
N ALA A 29 -15.33 26.92 7.83
CA ALA A 29 -15.69 28.19 7.23
C ALA A 29 -17.19 28.28 6.83
N ALA A 30 -17.84 27.12 6.60
CA ALA A 30 -19.29 27.05 6.36
C ALA A 30 -20.06 26.87 7.68
N ILE A 31 -19.64 25.95 8.52
CA ILE A 31 -20.29 25.55 9.78
C ILE A 31 -19.28 25.64 10.94
N PRO A 32 -19.09 26.82 11.53
CA PRO A 32 -18.03 27.03 12.55
C PRO A 32 -18.15 26.18 13.81
N LYS A 33 -19.32 25.63 14.07
CA LYS A 33 -19.60 24.78 15.25
C LYS A 33 -19.53 23.28 14.94
N ALA A 34 -19.15 22.89 13.73
CA ALA A 34 -18.98 21.48 13.39
C ALA A 34 -17.79 20.86 14.16
N ASP A 35 -17.99 19.66 14.67
CA ASP A 35 -16.91 18.83 15.20
C ASP A 35 -16.26 18.07 14.03
N VAL A 36 -15.06 18.47 13.62
CA VAL A 36 -14.38 17.94 12.42
C VAL A 36 -13.12 17.21 12.80
N VAL A 37 -13.15 15.89 12.61
CA VAL A 37 -12.01 14.97 12.85
C VAL A 37 -11.38 14.62 11.51
N VAL A 38 -10.06 14.77 11.38
CA VAL A 38 -9.29 14.36 10.19
C VAL A 38 -8.56 13.05 10.50
N ARG A 39 -8.70 12.07 9.61
CA ARG A 39 -7.98 10.80 9.63
C ARG A 39 -7.33 10.57 8.28
N PRO A 40 -6.00 10.76 8.15
CA PRO A 40 -5.30 10.50 6.90
C PRO A 40 -5.41 9.03 6.50
N LEU A 41 -5.47 8.80 5.20
CA LEU A 41 -5.64 7.48 4.60
C LEU A 41 -4.61 7.22 3.50
N ALA A 42 -4.47 5.94 3.17
CA ALA A 42 -3.81 5.43 1.98
C ALA A 42 -4.40 4.07 1.61
N ASP A 43 -4.08 3.59 0.41
CA ASP A 43 -4.53 2.30 -0.11
C ASP A 43 -3.61 1.11 0.21
N GLY A 44 -2.61 1.30 1.07
CA GLY A 44 -1.57 0.28 1.33
C GLY A 44 -0.38 0.37 0.36
N GLY A 45 -0.42 1.29 -0.61
CA GLY A 45 0.67 1.61 -1.52
C GLY A 45 1.46 2.85 -1.07
N GLU A 46 1.92 3.63 -2.06
CA GLU A 46 2.66 4.88 -1.84
C GLU A 46 1.89 5.87 -0.96
N GLY A 47 2.57 6.38 0.07
CA GLY A 47 2.03 7.34 1.03
C GLY A 47 1.40 6.71 2.28
N THR A 48 1.39 5.39 2.40
CA THR A 48 0.86 4.69 3.57
C THR A 48 1.66 5.00 4.84
N VAL A 49 2.99 5.01 4.76
CA VAL A 49 3.86 5.40 5.87
C VAL A 49 3.52 6.81 6.34
N THR A 50 3.49 7.76 5.42
CA THR A 50 3.18 9.16 5.73
C THR A 50 1.80 9.32 6.36
N ALA A 51 0.77 8.69 5.78
CA ALA A 51 -0.60 8.77 6.27
C ALA A 51 -0.74 8.22 7.70
N LEU A 52 -0.14 7.06 7.98
CA LEU A 52 -0.25 6.45 9.31
C LEU A 52 0.61 7.17 10.35
N VAL A 53 1.83 7.58 10.00
CA VAL A 53 2.71 8.36 10.91
C VAL A 53 2.06 9.69 11.29
N GLU A 54 1.61 10.48 10.30
CA GLU A 54 0.96 11.78 10.54
C GLU A 54 -0.39 11.63 11.25
N GLY A 55 -1.14 10.57 10.93
CA GLY A 55 -2.48 10.33 11.49
C GLY A 55 -2.51 9.74 12.90
N MET A 56 -1.41 9.11 13.33
CA MET A 56 -1.32 8.36 14.58
C MET A 56 -0.16 8.80 15.48
N ASN A 57 0.38 10.01 15.24
CA ASN A 57 1.51 10.59 16.00
C ASN A 57 2.75 9.67 16.05
N GLY A 58 3.01 8.96 14.96
CA GLY A 58 4.20 8.11 14.83
C GLY A 58 5.48 8.91 14.58
N THR A 59 6.59 8.22 14.51
CA THR A 59 7.90 8.76 14.17
C THR A 59 8.45 8.13 12.91
N TYR A 60 9.28 8.86 12.18
CA TYR A 60 10.01 8.32 11.03
C TYR A 60 11.34 7.74 11.48
N GLU A 61 11.66 6.56 10.98
CA GLU A 61 12.93 5.89 11.13
C GLU A 61 13.63 5.76 9.78
N HIS A 62 14.94 5.81 9.78
CA HIS A 62 15.76 5.74 8.58
C HIS A 62 16.80 4.63 8.72
N VAL A 63 17.02 3.89 7.63
CA VAL A 63 18.00 2.83 7.56
C VAL A 63 18.63 2.74 6.17
N ASP A 64 19.93 2.50 6.13
CA ASP A 64 20.64 2.25 4.88
C ASP A 64 20.51 0.76 4.52
N VAL A 65 19.94 0.48 3.37
CA VAL A 65 19.65 -0.88 2.90
C VAL A 65 20.15 -1.11 1.49
N THR A 66 20.13 -2.36 1.05
CA THR A 66 20.44 -2.77 -0.32
C THR A 66 19.26 -2.46 -1.24
N GLY A 67 19.48 -1.60 -2.22
CA GLY A 67 18.49 -1.28 -3.25
C GLY A 67 18.26 -2.41 -4.26
N PRO A 68 17.26 -2.24 -5.17
CA PRO A 68 16.85 -3.32 -6.07
C PRO A 68 17.94 -3.76 -7.05
N MET A 69 18.91 -2.92 -7.36
CA MET A 69 20.03 -3.26 -8.26
C MET A 69 21.36 -3.43 -7.50
N GLY A 70 21.31 -3.62 -6.17
CA GLY A 70 22.47 -3.82 -5.31
C GLY A 70 23.15 -2.51 -4.85
N GLN A 71 22.63 -1.35 -5.24
CA GLN A 71 23.12 -0.05 -4.75
C GLN A 71 22.66 0.19 -3.31
N LYS A 72 23.37 1.08 -2.61
CA LYS A 72 22.94 1.52 -1.28
C LYS A 72 21.77 2.51 -1.40
N VAL A 73 20.72 2.30 -0.62
CA VAL A 73 19.53 3.14 -0.56
C VAL A 73 19.27 3.54 0.88
N HIS A 74 18.89 4.80 1.08
CA HIS A 74 18.45 5.33 2.37
C HIS A 74 16.91 5.20 2.43
N ALA A 75 16.43 4.14 3.06
CA ALA A 75 15.02 3.83 3.17
C ALA A 75 14.40 4.45 4.43
N THR A 76 13.12 4.82 4.33
CA THR A 76 12.35 5.39 5.43
C THR A 76 11.17 4.48 5.76
N TYR A 77 10.90 4.28 7.06
CA TYR A 77 9.68 3.64 7.54
C TYR A 77 9.13 4.38 8.76
N GLY A 78 7.89 4.09 9.15
CA GLY A 78 7.24 4.67 10.31
C GLY A 78 7.24 3.72 11.51
N VAL A 79 7.27 4.28 12.72
CA VAL A 79 6.98 3.56 13.97
C VAL A 79 5.87 4.30 14.69
N LEU A 80 4.76 3.61 14.96
CA LEU A 80 3.60 4.16 15.66
C LEU A 80 3.79 4.06 17.19
N GLU A 81 2.94 4.76 17.95
CA GLU A 81 3.00 4.79 19.42
C GLU A 81 2.90 3.40 20.09
N ASP A 82 2.32 2.40 19.41
CA ASP A 82 2.17 1.02 19.87
C ASP A 82 3.29 0.10 19.38
N ASP A 83 4.44 0.66 18.99
CA ASP A 83 5.59 -0.03 18.41
C ASP A 83 5.26 -0.83 17.13
N THR A 84 4.20 -0.44 16.41
CA THR A 84 3.90 -0.99 15.08
C THR A 84 4.80 -0.33 14.02
N ALA A 85 5.58 -1.13 13.30
CA ALA A 85 6.35 -0.66 12.15
C ALA A 85 5.45 -0.59 10.91
N VAL A 86 5.47 0.54 10.22
CA VAL A 86 4.77 0.76 8.95
C VAL A 86 5.79 0.95 7.84
N MET A 87 5.74 0.11 6.82
CA MET A 87 6.75 0.06 5.76
C MET A 87 6.11 0.04 4.38
N GLU A 88 6.77 0.65 3.42
CA GLU A 88 6.53 0.46 2.00
C GLU A 88 7.73 -0.26 1.40
N MET A 89 7.52 -1.44 0.80
CA MET A 89 8.64 -2.18 0.19
C MET A 89 9.34 -1.38 -0.91
N ALA A 90 8.64 -0.42 -1.50
CA ALA A 90 9.17 0.46 -2.54
C ALA A 90 10.31 1.37 -2.05
N GLU A 91 10.41 1.67 -0.76
CA GLU A 91 11.53 2.41 -0.16
C GLU A 91 12.87 1.66 -0.27
N ALA A 92 12.83 0.32 -0.30
CA ALA A 92 14.02 -0.51 -0.43
C ALA A 92 14.14 -1.18 -1.80
N SER A 93 13.02 -1.57 -2.44
CA SER A 93 13.04 -2.38 -3.65
C SER A 93 12.02 -1.90 -4.70
N GLY A 94 11.76 -0.59 -4.71
CA GLY A 94 10.80 0.06 -5.62
C GLY A 94 11.34 0.25 -7.03
N ILE A 95 10.42 0.29 -8.01
CA ILE A 95 10.74 0.54 -9.41
C ILE A 95 11.31 1.94 -9.64
N THR A 96 10.95 2.91 -8.80
CA THR A 96 11.46 4.28 -8.83
C THR A 96 12.93 4.40 -8.44
N LEU A 97 13.49 3.38 -7.75
CA LEU A 97 14.90 3.33 -7.37
C LEU A 97 15.79 2.75 -8.48
N VAL A 98 15.19 2.28 -9.57
CA VAL A 98 15.94 1.72 -10.70
C VAL A 98 16.31 2.81 -11.67
N GLU A 99 17.60 3.12 -11.74
CA GLU A 99 18.13 4.02 -12.76
C GLU A 99 18.29 3.29 -14.09
N GLY A 100 17.74 3.85 -15.16
CA GLY A 100 17.84 3.28 -16.50
C GLY A 100 16.86 2.12 -16.74
N LYS A 101 17.31 1.06 -17.43
CA LYS A 101 16.47 -0.08 -17.79
C LYS A 101 16.44 -1.12 -16.67
N PRO A 102 15.25 -1.53 -16.20
CA PRO A 102 15.13 -2.61 -15.20
C PRO A 102 15.75 -3.93 -15.71
N ASP A 103 16.43 -4.64 -14.82
CA ASP A 103 16.98 -5.99 -15.07
C ASP A 103 16.33 -6.99 -14.09
N PRO A 104 15.30 -7.73 -14.53
CA PRO A 104 14.58 -8.66 -13.66
C PRO A 104 15.43 -9.86 -13.20
N TRP A 105 16.53 -10.15 -13.88
CA TRP A 105 17.44 -11.26 -13.54
C TRP A 105 18.33 -10.95 -12.34
N LYS A 106 18.60 -9.65 -12.08
CA LYS A 106 19.51 -9.18 -11.04
C LYS A 106 18.84 -8.43 -9.91
N ALA A 107 17.60 -7.98 -10.14
CA ALA A 107 16.87 -7.25 -9.11
C ALA A 107 16.66 -8.11 -7.86
N THR A 108 16.77 -7.48 -6.68
CA THR A 108 16.67 -8.16 -5.38
C THR A 108 15.77 -7.39 -4.40
N SER A 109 15.05 -8.12 -3.58
CA SER A 109 14.27 -7.61 -2.44
C SER A 109 15.06 -7.65 -1.11
N LEU A 110 16.37 -7.77 -1.16
CA LEU A 110 17.23 -7.90 0.03
C LEU A 110 16.96 -6.79 1.05
N GLY A 111 16.89 -5.54 0.59
CA GLY A 111 16.65 -4.38 1.45
C GLY A 111 15.31 -4.41 2.19
N VAL A 112 14.30 -5.10 1.68
CA VAL A 112 13.03 -5.26 2.41
C VAL A 112 13.25 -6.06 3.69
N GLY A 113 14.01 -7.16 3.62
CA GLY A 113 14.35 -7.95 4.79
C GLY A 113 15.26 -7.18 5.76
N GLU A 114 16.20 -6.37 5.23
CA GLU A 114 17.06 -5.50 6.04
C GLU A 114 16.24 -4.45 6.81
N MET A 115 15.23 -3.82 6.20
CA MET A 115 14.29 -2.90 6.88
C MET A 115 13.51 -3.62 7.98
N ILE A 116 13.02 -4.83 7.72
CA ILE A 116 12.28 -5.62 8.73
C ILE A 116 13.19 -5.91 9.92
N LEU A 117 14.43 -6.34 9.70
CA LEU A 117 15.37 -6.63 10.79
C LEU A 117 15.72 -5.39 11.59
N ASP A 118 15.92 -4.22 10.96
CA ASP A 118 16.16 -2.97 11.66
C ASP A 118 15.02 -2.65 12.64
N ALA A 119 13.78 -2.73 12.19
CA ALA A 119 12.62 -2.51 13.05
C ALA A 119 12.49 -3.56 14.18
N VAL A 120 12.77 -4.83 13.89
CA VAL A 120 12.79 -5.91 14.91
C VAL A 120 13.84 -5.59 15.99
N HIS A 121 15.04 -5.16 15.61
CA HIS A 121 16.12 -4.76 16.53
C HIS A 121 15.76 -3.53 17.37
N LYS A 122 14.95 -2.61 16.82
CA LYS A 122 14.39 -1.47 17.53
C LYS A 122 13.19 -1.81 18.43
N GLY A 123 12.78 -3.08 18.47
CA GLY A 123 11.74 -3.57 19.38
C GLY A 123 10.37 -3.75 18.76
N CYS A 124 10.16 -3.39 17.48
CA CYS A 124 8.87 -3.60 16.82
C CYS A 124 8.53 -5.09 16.72
N ARG A 125 7.24 -5.41 16.94
CA ARG A 125 6.71 -6.77 16.80
C ARG A 125 5.45 -6.83 15.94
N ASN A 126 4.83 -5.69 15.65
CA ASN A 126 3.70 -5.57 14.74
C ASN A 126 4.15 -4.83 13.49
N PHE A 127 3.73 -5.32 12.32
CA PHE A 127 4.15 -4.79 11.03
C PHE A 127 2.95 -4.56 10.12
N ILE A 128 2.91 -3.40 9.48
CA ILE A 128 2.06 -3.08 8.34
C ILE A 128 3.00 -2.84 7.17
N ILE A 129 2.94 -3.68 6.14
CA ILE A 129 3.87 -3.58 5.01
C ILE A 129 3.10 -3.49 3.71
N GLY A 130 3.22 -2.34 3.04
CA GLY A 130 2.74 -2.14 1.68
C GLY A 130 3.70 -2.77 0.68
N ILE A 131 3.19 -3.63 -0.23
CA ILE A 131 4.02 -4.32 -1.21
C ILE A 131 3.82 -3.84 -2.65
N GLY A 132 3.20 -2.66 -2.83
CA GLY A 132 3.07 -1.99 -4.13
C GLY A 132 4.39 -1.43 -4.67
N GLY A 133 4.43 -1.11 -5.97
CA GLY A 133 5.55 -0.39 -6.59
C GLY A 133 6.85 -1.17 -6.78
N SER A 134 6.87 -2.50 -6.68
CA SER A 134 8.07 -3.35 -6.71
C SER A 134 8.83 -3.33 -8.03
N ALA A 135 10.17 -3.36 -7.95
CA ALA A 135 11.08 -3.58 -9.08
C ALA A 135 11.41 -5.07 -9.32
N THR A 136 11.16 -5.92 -8.35
CA THR A 136 11.65 -7.30 -8.26
C THR A 136 10.66 -8.33 -8.77
N THR A 137 11.15 -9.49 -9.21
CA THR A 137 10.33 -10.63 -9.68
C THR A 137 10.93 -11.96 -9.17
N GLU A 138 11.79 -11.94 -8.16
CA GLU A 138 12.64 -13.05 -7.74
C GLU A 138 12.03 -13.96 -6.66
N GLY A 139 10.69 -13.97 -6.51
CA GLY A 139 10.02 -14.85 -5.54
C GLY A 139 10.31 -14.51 -4.07
N GLY A 140 10.84 -13.31 -3.81
CA GLY A 140 11.20 -12.84 -2.48
C GLY A 140 12.43 -13.50 -1.86
N ILE A 141 13.24 -14.22 -2.64
CA ILE A 141 14.48 -14.85 -2.16
C ILE A 141 15.42 -13.82 -1.53
N GLY A 142 15.41 -12.55 -2.01
CA GLY A 142 16.18 -11.46 -1.44
C GLY A 142 15.80 -11.17 0.00
N MET A 143 14.53 -10.88 0.24
CA MET A 143 14.01 -10.64 1.59
C MET A 143 14.31 -11.80 2.52
N LEU A 144 14.04 -13.04 2.09
CA LEU A 144 14.29 -14.23 2.90
C LEU A 144 15.78 -14.37 3.24
N SER A 145 16.68 -14.08 2.31
CA SER A 145 18.13 -14.14 2.56
C SER A 145 18.57 -13.12 3.61
N ALA A 146 18.04 -11.89 3.57
CA ALA A 146 18.30 -10.90 4.60
C ALA A 146 17.77 -11.34 5.98
N LEU A 147 16.61 -12.02 6.01
CA LEU A 147 16.02 -12.56 7.23
C LEU A 147 16.76 -13.79 7.78
N GLY A 148 17.83 -14.26 7.11
CA GLY A 148 18.68 -15.34 7.60
C GLY A 148 18.41 -16.71 6.98
N TYR A 149 17.54 -16.80 5.97
CA TYR A 149 17.43 -18.00 5.15
C TYR A 149 18.63 -18.14 4.22
N GLU A 150 19.15 -19.34 4.06
CA GLU A 150 20.24 -19.64 3.14
C GLU A 150 19.75 -20.63 2.07
N PHE A 151 20.02 -20.31 0.81
CA PHE A 151 19.64 -21.10 -0.35
C PHE A 151 20.89 -21.68 -1.00
N TYR A 152 20.90 -23.00 -1.26
CA TYR A 152 22.06 -23.73 -1.75
C TYR A 152 21.75 -24.44 -3.07
N ASP A 153 22.76 -24.56 -3.92
CA ASP A 153 22.72 -25.42 -5.09
C ASP A 153 23.07 -26.90 -4.76
N GLU A 154 23.17 -27.74 -5.79
CA GLU A 154 23.49 -29.19 -5.66
C GLU A 154 24.90 -29.45 -5.12
N ASP A 155 25.80 -28.47 -5.28
CA ASP A 155 27.21 -28.55 -4.81
C ASP A 155 27.40 -27.91 -3.43
N ASP A 156 26.31 -27.63 -2.70
CA ASP A 156 26.31 -26.91 -1.41
C ASP A 156 26.90 -25.47 -1.45
N ASN A 157 26.90 -24.80 -2.61
CA ASN A 157 27.25 -23.38 -2.70
C ASN A 157 26.08 -22.51 -2.35
N ILE A 158 26.31 -21.45 -1.56
CA ILE A 158 25.29 -20.43 -1.27
C ILE A 158 24.99 -19.64 -2.55
N LEU A 159 23.72 -19.53 -2.87
CA LEU A 159 23.23 -18.83 -4.05
C LEU A 159 23.01 -17.33 -3.79
N PRO A 160 23.38 -16.45 -4.74
CA PRO A 160 23.04 -15.04 -4.63
C PRO A 160 21.50 -14.84 -4.68
N PRO A 161 20.96 -13.88 -3.90
CA PRO A 161 19.51 -13.68 -3.73
C PRO A 161 18.90 -12.88 -4.89
N VAL A 162 18.90 -13.44 -6.08
CA VAL A 162 18.41 -12.84 -7.33
C VAL A 162 17.66 -13.87 -8.18
N PHE A 163 16.87 -13.43 -9.15
CA PHE A 163 16.08 -14.30 -10.01
C PHE A 163 16.93 -15.39 -10.71
N GLY A 164 18.12 -15.03 -11.20
CA GLY A 164 19.00 -15.98 -11.91
C GLY A 164 19.42 -17.19 -11.09
N SER A 165 19.20 -17.20 -9.79
CA SER A 165 19.52 -18.30 -8.90
C SER A 165 18.36 -19.30 -8.70
N LEU A 166 17.13 -18.92 -8.99
CA LEU A 166 15.92 -19.66 -8.58
C LEU A 166 15.91 -21.13 -9.02
N ALA A 167 16.23 -21.42 -10.28
CA ALA A 167 16.25 -22.79 -10.81
C ALA A 167 17.35 -23.67 -10.21
N ARG A 168 18.34 -23.08 -9.56
CA ARG A 168 19.48 -23.78 -8.93
C ARG A 168 19.24 -24.11 -7.46
N VAL A 169 18.18 -23.58 -6.84
CA VAL A 169 17.86 -23.85 -5.43
C VAL A 169 17.53 -25.34 -5.28
N LYS A 170 18.28 -26.02 -4.41
CA LYS A 170 18.13 -27.44 -4.07
C LYS A 170 17.97 -27.70 -2.58
N LYS A 171 18.45 -26.78 -1.76
CA LYS A 171 18.43 -26.93 -0.31
C LYS A 171 18.23 -25.57 0.36
N ILE A 172 17.48 -25.57 1.43
CA ILE A 172 17.17 -24.38 2.23
C ILE A 172 17.59 -24.63 3.68
N LYS A 173 18.16 -23.63 4.32
CA LYS A 173 18.43 -23.62 5.76
C LYS A 173 17.87 -22.36 6.40
N ALA A 174 17.39 -22.48 7.62
CA ALA A 174 16.82 -21.39 8.40
C ALA A 174 17.51 -21.20 9.77
N ASP A 175 18.71 -21.76 9.93
CA ASP A 175 19.43 -21.77 11.21
C ASP A 175 19.84 -20.37 11.68
N LYS A 176 19.92 -19.41 10.77
CA LYS A 176 20.29 -18.01 11.03
C LYS A 176 19.08 -17.06 11.16
N VAL A 177 17.86 -17.58 11.00
CA VAL A 177 16.64 -16.76 11.16
C VAL A 177 16.48 -16.38 12.63
N PRO A 178 16.42 -15.06 12.94
CA PRO A 178 16.26 -14.61 14.32
C PRO A 178 14.98 -15.12 14.98
N SER A 179 15.09 -15.63 16.20
CA SER A 179 13.94 -16.17 16.93
C SER A 179 12.87 -15.13 17.22
N GLU A 180 13.25 -13.85 17.27
CA GLU A 180 12.36 -12.70 17.48
C GLU A 180 11.30 -12.58 16.40
N LEU A 181 11.59 -13.00 15.16
CA LEU A 181 10.62 -12.99 14.05
C LEU A 181 9.39 -13.87 14.32
N LYS A 182 9.51 -14.92 15.15
CA LYS A 182 8.37 -15.76 15.56
C LYS A 182 7.35 -15.03 16.43
N GLN A 183 7.77 -13.95 17.09
CA GLN A 183 6.91 -13.11 17.91
C GLN A 183 6.26 -11.97 17.13
N CYS A 184 6.65 -11.81 15.87
CA CYS A 184 6.16 -10.72 15.04
C CYS A 184 4.85 -11.09 14.34
N HIS A 185 4.01 -10.08 14.12
CA HIS A 185 2.76 -10.16 13.39
C HIS A 185 2.82 -9.26 12.17
N PHE A 186 2.53 -9.82 11.00
CA PHE A 186 2.68 -9.12 9.73
C PHE A 186 1.34 -8.97 9.02
N LYS A 187 0.90 -7.73 8.80
CA LYS A 187 -0.22 -7.38 7.93
C LYS A 187 0.34 -6.84 6.63
N ILE A 188 0.19 -7.59 5.57
CA ILE A 188 0.74 -7.27 4.25
C ILE A 188 -0.38 -6.71 3.38
N ALA A 189 -0.26 -5.44 3.00
CA ALA A 189 -1.20 -4.76 2.12
C ALA A 189 -1.02 -5.28 0.69
N CYS A 190 -1.99 -6.07 0.24
CA CYS A 190 -1.97 -6.76 -1.05
C CYS A 190 -3.37 -6.70 -1.69
N ASP A 191 -3.52 -5.89 -2.74
CA ASP A 191 -4.79 -5.70 -3.45
C ASP A 191 -4.93 -6.57 -4.71
N VAL A 192 -3.99 -7.51 -4.91
CA VAL A 192 -4.03 -8.46 -6.03
C VAL A 192 -4.17 -9.88 -5.52
N THR A 193 -4.84 -10.72 -6.29
CA THR A 193 -5.11 -12.12 -5.95
C THR A 193 -4.33 -13.12 -6.80
N ASN A 194 -3.39 -12.64 -7.61
CA ASN A 194 -2.61 -13.46 -8.52
C ASN A 194 -1.80 -14.52 -7.77
N PRO A 195 -1.82 -15.79 -8.25
CA PRO A 195 -0.91 -16.82 -7.75
C PRO A 195 0.54 -16.51 -8.11
N LEU A 196 1.48 -17.26 -7.58
CA LEU A 196 2.90 -17.03 -7.86
C LEU A 196 3.26 -17.30 -9.32
N CYS A 197 2.80 -18.41 -9.87
CA CYS A 197 3.15 -18.92 -11.19
C CYS A 197 1.92 -19.02 -12.10
N THR A 198 2.11 -19.47 -13.34
CA THR A 198 1.16 -19.61 -14.43
C THR A 198 0.95 -18.33 -15.23
N GLU A 199 0.10 -18.37 -16.26
CA GLU A 199 -0.27 -17.17 -17.05
C GLU A 199 -0.91 -16.06 -16.22
N GLN A 200 -1.46 -16.39 -15.05
CA GLN A 200 -2.00 -15.44 -14.07
C GLN A 200 -0.97 -15.06 -12.99
N GLY A 201 0.23 -15.63 -13.05
CA GLY A 201 1.29 -15.44 -12.06
C GLY A 201 2.10 -14.16 -12.23
N CYS A 202 3.02 -13.95 -11.31
CA CYS A 202 3.78 -12.71 -11.19
C CYS A 202 4.62 -12.36 -12.42
N VAL A 203 5.21 -13.36 -13.09
CA VAL A 203 6.06 -13.18 -14.28
C VAL A 203 5.22 -12.66 -15.45
N TYR A 204 4.09 -13.30 -15.73
CA TYR A 204 3.25 -12.97 -16.88
C TYR A 204 2.53 -11.63 -16.72
N ILE A 205 1.95 -11.39 -15.54
CA ILE A 205 1.09 -10.21 -15.31
C ILE A 205 1.90 -8.97 -15.00
N PHE A 206 2.93 -9.07 -14.14
CA PHE A 206 3.66 -7.90 -13.64
C PHE A 206 5.09 -7.79 -14.18
N GLY A 207 5.60 -8.79 -14.88
CA GLY A 207 7.00 -8.84 -15.31
C GLY A 207 7.38 -7.78 -16.34
N LYS A 208 6.48 -7.43 -17.26
CA LYS A 208 6.74 -6.48 -18.35
C LYS A 208 7.26 -5.13 -17.85
N GLN A 209 6.62 -4.54 -16.85
CA GLN A 209 7.03 -3.25 -16.26
C GLN A 209 8.37 -3.31 -15.53
N LYS A 210 8.83 -4.53 -15.19
CA LYS A 210 10.10 -4.82 -14.49
C LYS A 210 11.20 -5.27 -15.43
N GLY A 211 10.96 -5.21 -16.76
CA GLY A 211 11.96 -5.51 -17.78
C GLY A 211 11.87 -6.91 -18.39
N VAL A 212 10.98 -7.79 -17.92
CA VAL A 212 10.78 -9.13 -18.50
C VAL A 212 10.32 -9.00 -19.95
N GLN A 213 11.06 -9.67 -20.86
CA GLN A 213 10.71 -9.70 -22.28
C GLN A 213 9.69 -10.82 -22.56
N GLU A 214 8.89 -10.66 -23.61
CA GLU A 214 7.82 -11.61 -23.93
C GLU A 214 8.34 -13.04 -24.12
N HIS A 215 9.48 -13.19 -24.79
CA HIS A 215 10.09 -14.49 -25.07
C HIS A 215 10.73 -15.15 -23.83
N GLU A 216 10.94 -14.42 -22.74
CA GLU A 216 11.52 -14.92 -21.49
C GLU A 216 10.46 -15.46 -20.53
N LYS A 217 9.20 -15.00 -20.63
CA LYS A 217 8.14 -15.27 -19.66
C LYS A 217 7.99 -16.76 -19.32
N ALA A 218 7.91 -17.61 -20.34
CA ALA A 218 7.71 -19.05 -20.12
C ALA A 218 8.89 -19.70 -19.38
N GLN A 219 10.13 -19.29 -19.70
CA GLN A 219 11.33 -19.77 -19.03
C GLN A 219 11.37 -19.27 -17.58
N MET A 220 11.12 -17.97 -17.37
CA MET A 220 11.13 -17.38 -16.04
C MET A 220 10.03 -17.98 -15.14
N ASP A 221 8.82 -18.17 -15.66
CA ASP A 221 7.74 -18.80 -14.88
C ASP A 221 8.09 -20.24 -14.49
N LYS A 222 8.71 -21.02 -15.40
CA LYS A 222 9.21 -22.35 -15.08
C LYS A 222 10.25 -22.34 -13.97
N MET A 223 11.20 -21.39 -14.00
CA MET A 223 12.22 -21.25 -12.96
C MET A 223 11.60 -20.86 -11.62
N MET A 224 10.61 -19.96 -11.64
CA MET A 224 9.84 -19.57 -10.45
C MET A 224 9.09 -20.77 -9.85
N ARG A 225 8.48 -21.62 -10.69
CA ARG A 225 7.82 -22.86 -10.24
C ARG A 225 8.80 -23.82 -9.58
N GLN A 226 9.98 -24.04 -10.18
CA GLN A 226 11.02 -24.91 -9.61
C GLN A 226 11.47 -24.42 -8.22
N TYR A 227 11.60 -23.10 -8.05
CA TYR A 227 11.90 -22.50 -6.76
C TYR A 227 10.77 -22.72 -5.76
N ALA A 228 9.53 -22.46 -6.18
CA ALA A 228 8.36 -22.67 -5.33
C ALA A 228 8.24 -24.13 -4.87
N ASP A 229 8.43 -25.10 -5.78
CA ASP A 229 8.38 -26.52 -5.47
C ASP A 229 9.42 -26.89 -4.39
N CYS A 230 10.65 -26.38 -4.49
CA CYS A 230 11.69 -26.61 -3.50
C CYS A 230 11.35 -25.99 -2.13
N VAL A 231 10.77 -24.77 -2.12
CA VAL A 231 10.34 -24.08 -0.89
C VAL A 231 9.18 -24.83 -0.23
N GLU A 232 8.21 -25.26 -1.01
CA GLU A 232 7.02 -25.98 -0.51
C GLU A 232 7.37 -27.38 -0.01
N GLU A 233 8.31 -28.08 -0.67
CA GLU A 233 8.86 -29.35 -0.19
C GLU A 233 9.57 -29.16 1.16
N TYR A 234 10.42 -28.13 1.28
CA TYR A 234 11.09 -27.81 2.55
C TYR A 234 10.10 -27.48 3.67
N ALA A 235 9.05 -26.73 3.36
CA ALA A 235 8.03 -26.32 4.34
C ALA A 235 7.00 -27.40 4.67
N GLY A 236 6.84 -28.41 3.82
CA GLY A 236 5.76 -29.40 3.91
C GLY A 236 4.37 -28.82 3.70
N LYS A 237 4.26 -27.64 3.04
CA LYS A 237 3.01 -26.91 2.84
C LYS A 237 3.07 -26.10 1.56
N SER A 238 1.94 -25.96 0.85
CA SER A 238 1.81 -25.13 -0.34
C SER A 238 1.43 -23.69 -0.01
N PHE A 239 2.02 -22.75 -0.78
CA PHE A 239 1.80 -21.31 -0.69
C PHE A 239 1.61 -20.66 -2.05
N SER A 240 2.13 -21.26 -3.12
CA SER A 240 2.21 -20.65 -4.46
C SER A 240 0.84 -20.35 -5.09
N GLU A 241 -0.18 -21.13 -4.74
CA GLU A 241 -1.56 -20.94 -5.21
C GLU A 241 -2.39 -20.02 -4.28
N THR A 242 -1.82 -19.57 -3.16
CA THR A 242 -2.52 -18.66 -2.24
C THR A 242 -2.78 -17.33 -2.96
N PRO A 243 -4.03 -16.79 -2.90
CA PRO A 243 -4.32 -15.47 -3.45
C PRO A 243 -3.35 -14.41 -2.92
N GLY A 244 -2.69 -13.69 -3.83
CA GLY A 244 -1.68 -12.70 -3.48
C GLY A 244 -0.24 -13.22 -3.39
N ALA A 245 0.01 -14.52 -3.53
CA ALA A 245 1.37 -15.07 -3.55
C ALA A 245 2.25 -14.46 -4.65
N GLY A 246 1.67 -14.14 -5.82
CA GLY A 246 2.36 -13.49 -6.92
C GLY A 246 2.58 -11.98 -6.75
N ALA A 247 2.00 -11.36 -5.73
CA ALA A 247 2.16 -9.93 -5.51
C ALA A 247 3.64 -9.56 -5.35
N ALA A 248 3.98 -8.36 -5.85
CA ALA A 248 5.35 -7.83 -5.79
C ALA A 248 6.44 -8.81 -6.31
N GLY A 249 6.11 -9.57 -7.37
CA GLY A 249 7.06 -10.51 -7.98
C GLY A 249 7.38 -11.72 -7.12
N GLY A 250 6.42 -12.15 -6.31
CA GLY A 250 6.51 -13.30 -5.40
C GLY A 250 6.92 -12.93 -3.97
N LEU A 251 6.99 -11.64 -3.64
CA LEU A 251 7.22 -11.22 -2.25
C LEU A 251 6.08 -11.70 -1.34
N GLY A 252 4.80 -11.70 -1.84
CA GLY A 252 3.67 -12.28 -1.13
C GLY A 252 3.89 -13.75 -0.75
N PHE A 253 4.40 -14.56 -1.68
CA PHE A 253 4.79 -15.96 -1.43
C PHE A 253 5.88 -16.06 -0.35
N ALA A 254 6.91 -15.20 -0.43
CA ALA A 254 8.00 -15.21 0.54
C ALA A 254 7.53 -14.84 1.95
N PHE A 255 6.62 -13.89 2.10
CA PHE A 255 6.00 -13.59 3.40
C PHE A 255 5.26 -14.79 3.98
N LEU A 256 4.44 -15.46 3.16
CA LEU A 256 3.66 -16.61 3.59
C LEU A 256 4.53 -17.82 3.99
N PHE A 257 5.67 -18.00 3.35
CA PHE A 257 6.63 -19.06 3.65
C PHE A 257 7.53 -18.73 4.84
N GLY A 258 8.18 -17.56 4.79
CA GLY A 258 9.33 -17.26 5.64
C GLY A 258 9.00 -16.70 7.01
N LEU A 259 7.76 -16.30 7.24
CA LEU A 259 7.34 -15.66 8.49
C LEU A 259 6.10 -16.34 9.07
N GLU A 260 6.04 -16.38 10.40
CA GLU A 260 4.84 -16.79 11.12
C GLU A 260 3.87 -15.60 11.26
N ASN A 261 2.58 -15.85 11.55
CA ASN A 261 1.55 -14.83 11.80
C ASN A 261 1.43 -13.77 10.68
N VAL A 262 1.38 -14.21 9.43
CA VAL A 262 1.22 -13.37 8.24
C VAL A 262 -0.23 -13.34 7.77
N GLU A 263 -0.75 -12.13 7.53
CA GLU A 263 -2.05 -11.91 6.91
C GLU A 263 -1.88 -11.07 5.65
N LEU A 264 -2.24 -11.63 4.47
CA LEU A 264 -2.41 -10.83 3.25
C LEU A 264 -3.83 -10.27 3.25
N LYS A 265 -3.97 -8.95 3.19
CA LYS A 265 -5.27 -8.26 3.22
C LYS A 265 -5.25 -7.06 2.28
N SER A 266 -6.44 -6.61 1.88
CA SER A 266 -6.59 -5.34 1.18
C SER A 266 -5.94 -4.21 1.98
N GLY A 267 -5.18 -3.35 1.28
CA GLY A 267 -4.47 -2.24 1.90
C GLY A 267 -5.42 -1.29 2.61
N ILE A 268 -6.56 -0.98 1.99
CA ILE A 268 -7.56 -0.11 2.61
C ILE A 268 -8.10 -0.70 3.93
N ASP A 269 -8.38 -2.00 3.99
CA ASP A 269 -8.89 -2.64 5.21
C ASP A 269 -7.86 -2.58 6.34
N ILE A 270 -6.57 -2.76 6.03
CA ILE A 270 -5.48 -2.65 7.01
C ILE A 270 -5.43 -1.22 7.56
N VAL A 271 -5.44 -0.21 6.67
CA VAL A 271 -5.33 1.19 7.06
C VAL A 271 -6.55 1.64 7.86
N LEU A 272 -7.78 1.32 7.43
CA LEU A 272 -9.01 1.67 8.16
C LEU A 272 -9.02 1.07 9.58
N ASN A 273 -8.52 -0.17 9.72
CA ASN A 273 -8.40 -0.80 11.02
C ASN A 273 -7.31 -0.15 11.89
N ALA A 274 -6.15 0.19 11.30
CA ALA A 274 -5.05 0.83 12.01
C ALA A 274 -5.48 2.18 12.61
N ILE A 275 -6.11 3.05 11.79
CA ILE A 275 -6.61 4.36 12.24
C ILE A 275 -7.90 4.27 13.06
N GLN A 276 -8.42 3.07 13.29
CA GLN A 276 -9.66 2.80 14.03
C GLN A 276 -10.86 3.61 13.51
N LEU A 277 -11.00 3.71 12.17
CA LEU A 277 -12.01 4.57 11.55
C LEU A 277 -13.44 4.27 12.05
N ASP A 278 -13.79 3.01 12.26
CA ASP A 278 -15.11 2.61 12.80
C ASP A 278 -15.43 3.28 14.15
N LYS A 279 -14.41 3.56 15.00
CA LYS A 279 -14.63 4.29 16.27
C LYS A 279 -14.91 5.75 16.03
N GLU A 280 -14.23 6.37 15.06
CA GLU A 280 -14.44 7.78 14.72
C GLU A 280 -15.81 8.01 14.08
N LEU A 281 -16.27 7.06 13.26
CA LEU A 281 -17.56 7.13 12.60
C LEU A 281 -18.75 6.94 13.54
N LYS A 282 -18.55 6.43 14.76
CA LYS A 282 -19.62 6.38 15.76
C LYS A 282 -20.14 7.79 16.03
N ASN A 283 -21.46 7.98 15.86
CA ASN A 283 -22.15 9.25 16.02
C ASN A 283 -21.66 10.36 15.05
N ALA A 284 -21.00 10.01 13.96
CA ALA A 284 -20.72 10.96 12.90
C ALA A 284 -21.94 11.09 11.98
N ASP A 285 -22.27 12.33 11.61
CA ASP A 285 -23.36 12.61 10.69
C ASP A 285 -22.90 12.39 9.24
N ILE A 286 -21.67 12.85 8.95
CA ILE A 286 -21.09 12.82 7.60
C ILE A 286 -19.65 12.29 7.65
N VAL A 287 -19.29 11.47 6.67
CA VAL A 287 -17.90 11.19 6.34
C VAL A 287 -17.56 11.76 4.98
N VAL A 288 -16.47 12.53 4.90
CA VAL A 288 -15.92 13.05 3.65
C VAL A 288 -14.71 12.20 3.28
N THR A 289 -14.74 11.62 2.08
CA THR A 289 -13.63 10.89 1.50
C THR A 289 -13.17 11.52 0.19
N GLY A 290 -12.17 10.98 -0.47
CA GLY A 290 -11.70 11.50 -1.76
C GLY A 290 -10.36 10.91 -2.17
N GLU A 291 -9.97 11.24 -3.39
CA GLU A 291 -8.71 10.86 -4.03
C GLU A 291 -8.39 11.78 -5.20
N GLY A 292 -7.22 11.63 -5.81
CA GLY A 292 -6.82 12.47 -6.95
C GLY A 292 -7.74 12.34 -8.18
N ARG A 293 -8.30 11.15 -8.45
CA ARG A 293 -9.22 10.91 -9.57
C ARG A 293 -10.25 9.85 -9.20
N LEU A 294 -11.51 10.24 -9.22
CA LEU A 294 -12.64 9.33 -9.01
C LEU A 294 -13.13 8.82 -10.37
N ASP A 295 -13.09 7.51 -10.56
CA ASP A 295 -13.46 6.82 -11.80
C ASP A 295 -14.11 5.45 -11.51
N GLY A 296 -14.42 4.69 -12.57
CA GLY A 296 -14.99 3.33 -12.43
C GLY A 296 -14.08 2.34 -11.71
N GLN A 297 -12.77 2.55 -11.69
CA GLN A 297 -11.84 1.71 -10.90
C GLN A 297 -11.95 2.01 -9.40
N SER A 298 -12.29 3.24 -9.03
CA SER A 298 -12.54 3.60 -7.62
C SER A 298 -13.67 2.76 -7.02
N ALA A 299 -14.68 2.40 -7.84
CA ALA A 299 -15.77 1.51 -7.44
C ALA A 299 -15.33 0.05 -7.15
N MET A 300 -14.14 -0.36 -7.61
CA MET A 300 -13.61 -1.72 -7.39
C MET A 300 -12.95 -1.92 -6.01
N GLY A 301 -13.22 -1.04 -5.03
CA GLY A 301 -12.76 -1.23 -3.65
C GLY A 301 -11.56 -0.37 -3.24
N LYS A 302 -11.24 0.70 -3.98
CA LYS A 302 -10.25 1.70 -3.56
C LYS A 302 -10.71 2.49 -2.33
N VAL A 303 -9.84 3.38 -1.84
CA VAL A 303 -10.04 4.16 -0.61
C VAL A 303 -11.43 4.79 -0.49
N PRO A 304 -11.98 5.53 -1.49
CA PRO A 304 -13.28 6.17 -1.32
C PRO A 304 -14.41 5.18 -1.07
N VAL A 305 -14.39 4.03 -1.72
CA VAL A 305 -15.42 2.98 -1.53
C VAL A 305 -15.22 2.22 -0.22
N GLY A 306 -13.98 1.98 0.22
CA GLY A 306 -13.69 1.41 1.53
C GLY A 306 -14.26 2.28 2.66
N VAL A 307 -14.01 3.59 2.59
CA VAL A 307 -14.57 4.58 3.53
C VAL A 307 -16.10 4.63 3.45
N ALA A 308 -16.67 4.56 2.24
CA ALA A 308 -18.11 4.60 2.05
C ALA A 308 -18.80 3.39 2.71
N LYS A 309 -18.24 2.19 2.58
CA LYS A 309 -18.74 0.99 3.26
C LYS A 309 -18.70 1.13 4.78
N ALA A 310 -17.59 1.64 5.33
CA ALA A 310 -17.47 1.91 6.76
C ALA A 310 -18.46 3.00 7.23
N GLY A 311 -18.61 4.10 6.46
CA GLY A 311 -19.57 5.17 6.74
C GLY A 311 -21.01 4.66 6.78
N ARG A 312 -21.44 3.93 5.78
CA ARG A 312 -22.79 3.34 5.72
C ARG A 312 -23.09 2.38 6.87
N LYS A 313 -22.13 1.52 7.21
CA LYS A 313 -22.24 0.61 8.37
C LYS A 313 -22.52 1.36 9.66
N ASN A 314 -22.01 2.58 9.79
CA ASN A 314 -22.19 3.45 10.96
C ASN A 314 -23.34 4.48 10.80
N GLY A 315 -24.10 4.45 9.69
CA GLY A 315 -25.23 5.33 9.43
C GLY A 315 -24.87 6.74 8.94
N CYS A 316 -23.61 6.98 8.59
CA CYS A 316 -23.13 8.26 8.09
C CYS A 316 -23.56 8.51 6.63
N LYS A 317 -23.77 9.77 6.26
CA LYS A 317 -23.79 10.20 4.86
C LYS A 317 -22.36 10.28 4.33
N VAL A 318 -22.15 9.89 3.07
CA VAL A 318 -20.83 9.80 2.47
C VAL A 318 -20.68 10.76 1.31
N ILE A 319 -19.72 11.67 1.39
CA ILE A 319 -19.40 12.63 0.33
C ILE A 319 -17.98 12.40 -0.13
N ALA A 320 -17.74 12.35 -1.46
CA ALA A 320 -16.39 12.28 -2.02
C ALA A 320 -16.00 13.61 -2.68
N LEU A 321 -14.77 14.07 -2.38
CA LEU A 321 -14.14 15.21 -3.05
C LEU A 321 -12.92 14.70 -3.81
N ALA A 322 -12.89 14.89 -5.13
CA ALA A 322 -11.85 14.36 -5.98
C ALA A 322 -11.16 15.42 -6.84
N GLY A 323 -9.89 15.21 -7.19
CA GLY A 323 -9.17 16.11 -8.09
C GLY A 323 -9.88 16.23 -9.43
N SER A 324 -10.21 15.09 -10.02
CA SER A 324 -11.05 14.98 -11.21
C SER A 324 -12.07 13.85 -11.08
N VAL A 325 -13.13 13.93 -11.85
CA VAL A 325 -14.23 12.96 -11.85
C VAL A 325 -14.52 12.58 -13.30
N THR A 326 -14.61 11.29 -13.59
CA THR A 326 -14.98 10.77 -14.91
C THR A 326 -16.47 10.40 -14.97
N ASP A 327 -17.01 10.23 -16.16
CA ASP A 327 -18.44 9.92 -16.35
C ASP A 327 -18.84 8.59 -15.67
N ASP A 328 -17.94 7.61 -15.64
CA ASP A 328 -18.16 6.31 -15.02
C ASP A 328 -18.04 6.31 -13.48
N ALA A 329 -17.59 7.42 -12.87
CA ALA A 329 -17.57 7.61 -11.41
C ALA A 329 -18.98 7.47 -10.78
N VAL A 330 -20.05 7.63 -11.55
CA VAL A 330 -21.43 7.40 -11.10
C VAL A 330 -21.62 5.97 -10.53
N THR A 331 -20.78 5.01 -10.90
CA THR A 331 -20.80 3.67 -10.33
C THR A 331 -20.49 3.67 -8.83
N CYS A 332 -19.71 4.63 -8.33
CA CYS A 332 -19.37 4.79 -6.92
C CYS A 332 -20.61 5.09 -6.04
N ASN A 333 -21.67 5.68 -6.60
CA ASN A 333 -22.92 5.89 -5.86
C ASN A 333 -23.57 4.55 -5.46
N LYS A 334 -23.45 3.51 -6.30
CA LYS A 334 -23.97 2.16 -5.99
C LYS A 334 -23.16 1.49 -4.89
N GLU A 335 -21.90 1.87 -4.75
CA GLU A 335 -20.97 1.35 -3.74
C GLU A 335 -21.04 2.11 -2.39
N GLY A 336 -21.89 3.15 -2.30
CA GLY A 336 -22.18 3.79 -1.03
C GLY A 336 -21.78 5.25 -0.88
N ILE A 337 -21.24 5.88 -1.91
CA ILE A 337 -21.00 7.31 -1.94
C ILE A 337 -22.32 8.02 -2.27
N ASP A 338 -22.85 8.86 -1.36
CA ASP A 338 -24.11 9.57 -1.56
C ASP A 338 -23.96 10.69 -2.60
N ALA A 339 -22.84 11.42 -2.58
CA ALA A 339 -22.55 12.47 -3.55
C ALA A 339 -21.04 12.63 -3.76
N PHE A 340 -20.62 13.06 -4.94
CA PHE A 340 -19.22 13.36 -5.22
C PHE A 340 -19.06 14.66 -6.03
N PHE A 341 -17.94 15.35 -5.82
CA PHE A 341 -17.66 16.64 -6.45
C PHE A 341 -16.19 16.74 -6.86
N PRO A 342 -15.89 17.29 -8.07
CA PRO A 342 -14.52 17.65 -8.40
C PRO A 342 -14.12 18.90 -7.63
N ILE A 343 -12.84 18.97 -7.22
CA ILE A 343 -12.30 20.16 -6.56
C ILE A 343 -11.78 21.21 -7.56
N ILE A 344 -11.52 20.83 -8.81
CA ILE A 344 -11.14 21.76 -9.88
C ILE A 344 -12.34 22.62 -10.23
N ARG A 345 -12.21 23.94 -10.06
CA ARG A 345 -13.32 24.89 -10.12
C ARG A 345 -13.39 25.72 -11.40
N GLU A 346 -12.32 25.70 -12.18
CA GLU A 346 -12.21 26.44 -13.44
C GLU A 346 -11.34 25.67 -14.42
N ALA A 347 -11.44 26.02 -15.70
CA ALA A 347 -10.54 25.46 -16.71
C ALA A 347 -9.10 25.86 -16.39
N THR A 348 -8.22 24.87 -16.24
CA THR A 348 -6.84 25.07 -15.83
C THR A 348 -5.94 23.97 -16.44
N THR A 349 -4.64 24.19 -16.42
CA THR A 349 -3.67 23.16 -16.84
C THR A 349 -3.49 22.11 -15.74
N LEU A 350 -3.03 20.90 -16.11
CA LEU A 350 -2.75 19.84 -15.15
C LEU A 350 -1.72 20.29 -14.10
N ASN A 351 -0.66 20.98 -14.52
CA ASN A 351 0.39 21.48 -13.63
C ASN A 351 -0.16 22.47 -12.59
N GLU A 352 -1.02 23.40 -13.02
CA GLU A 352 -1.67 24.36 -12.11
C GLU A 352 -2.65 23.67 -11.17
N ALA A 353 -3.42 22.69 -11.66
CA ALA A 353 -4.33 21.90 -10.84
C ALA A 353 -3.60 21.07 -9.77
N MET A 354 -2.40 20.57 -10.09
CA MET A 354 -1.58 19.76 -9.20
C MET A 354 -0.68 20.58 -8.27
N ASP A 355 -0.52 21.89 -8.50
CA ASP A 355 0.20 22.75 -7.57
C ASP A 355 -0.44 22.69 -6.18
N ILE A 356 0.37 22.43 -5.17
CA ILE A 356 -0.11 22.14 -3.80
C ILE A 356 -0.99 23.28 -3.25
N LYS A 357 -0.60 24.54 -3.47
CA LYS A 357 -1.34 25.70 -2.96
C LYS A 357 -2.69 25.84 -3.67
N ASN A 358 -2.72 25.63 -4.98
CA ASN A 358 -3.95 25.67 -5.77
C ASN A 358 -4.88 24.53 -5.39
N ALA A 359 -4.35 23.31 -5.24
CA ALA A 359 -5.12 22.14 -4.85
C ALA A 359 -5.73 22.28 -3.44
N GLN A 360 -4.96 22.75 -2.45
CA GLN A 360 -5.47 23.04 -1.10
C GLN A 360 -6.57 24.12 -1.11
N LYS A 361 -6.35 25.22 -1.86
CA LYS A 361 -7.35 26.28 -2.04
C LYS A 361 -8.64 25.74 -2.66
N ASN A 362 -8.52 24.91 -3.69
CA ASN A 362 -9.66 24.30 -4.38
C ASN A 362 -10.41 23.34 -3.47
N MET A 363 -9.72 22.47 -2.74
CA MET A 363 -10.30 21.56 -1.74
C MET A 363 -11.09 22.34 -0.69
N LYS A 364 -10.47 23.34 -0.05
CA LYS A 364 -11.11 24.20 0.95
C LYS A 364 -12.37 24.86 0.41
N ASN A 365 -12.28 25.50 -0.75
CA ASN A 365 -13.39 26.23 -1.34
C ASN A 365 -14.53 25.31 -1.77
N THR A 366 -14.25 24.12 -2.30
CA THR A 366 -15.27 23.14 -2.68
C THR A 366 -15.95 22.58 -1.45
N ALA A 367 -15.20 22.17 -0.43
CA ALA A 367 -15.75 21.72 0.85
C ALA A 367 -16.66 22.81 1.47
N GLN A 368 -16.23 24.06 1.46
CA GLN A 368 -17.04 25.17 1.98
C GLN A 368 -18.40 25.30 1.26
N GLN A 369 -18.44 25.20 -0.09
CA GLN A 369 -19.70 25.33 -0.81
C GLN A 369 -20.62 24.12 -0.61
N VAL A 370 -20.05 22.91 -0.56
CA VAL A 370 -20.80 21.69 -0.27
C VAL A 370 -21.46 21.78 1.11
N PHE A 371 -20.71 22.22 2.13
CA PHE A 371 -21.24 22.30 3.48
C PHE A 371 -22.18 23.49 3.70
N ARG A 372 -22.08 24.58 2.93
CA ARG A 372 -23.11 25.64 2.88
C ARG A 372 -24.44 25.10 2.34
N LEU A 373 -24.41 24.25 1.31
CA LEU A 373 -25.62 23.62 0.78
C LEU A 373 -26.27 22.69 1.82
N ILE A 374 -25.46 21.93 2.57
CA ILE A 374 -25.95 21.07 3.66
C ILE A 374 -26.58 21.89 4.78
N ASP A 375 -25.97 23.02 5.17
CA ASP A 375 -26.50 23.92 6.20
C ASP A 375 -27.86 24.54 5.81
N ILE A 376 -28.00 24.94 4.54
CA ILE A 376 -29.27 25.43 4.02
C ILE A 376 -30.35 24.34 4.05
N SER A 377 -30.02 23.10 3.70
CA SER A 377 -30.98 21.99 3.68
C SER A 377 -31.48 21.63 5.07
N SER A 378 -30.64 21.79 6.11
CA SER A 378 -31.02 21.56 7.50
C SER A 378 -31.99 22.61 8.08
N LEU A 379 -32.17 23.75 7.39
CA LEU A 379 -33.16 24.78 7.75
C LEU A 379 -34.54 24.53 7.09
N MET A 380 -34.63 23.52 6.21
CA MET A 380 -35.86 23.16 5.49
C MET A 380 -36.62 21.99 6.14
N GLU A 381 -35.98 21.30 7.08
CA GLU A 381 -36.56 20.26 7.95
C GLU A 381 -37.09 20.87 9.27
#